data_e1a09145ade96d4e0684bc8a71610a49
#
_entry.id   e1a09145ade96d4e0684bc8a71610a49
#
_cell.length_a   1.000
_cell.length_b   1.000
_cell.length_c   1.000
_cell.angle_alpha   90.00
_cell.angle_beta   90.00
_cell.angle_gamma   90.00
#
_symmetry.space_group_name_H-M   'P 1'
#
loop_
_entity.id
_entity.type
_entity.pdbx_description
1 polymer ?
#
loop_
_entity_poly.entity_id
_entity_poly.type
_entity_poly.pdbx_seq_one_letter_code
_entity_poly.pdbx_strand_id
1 'polypeptide(L)'
;MNHRIFFMPLFFLFCFSLVSFTNAYAELVEGKNYTILKNSQPTRDDSKIEVLEFFWYGCPHCDSLHPHVKTWAQNIPSDVDFRYVPAIFRPNWTTGAKVFYTIEA
;
A
#
# COMPACT_ATOMS: atom_id res chain seq x y z
N MET A 1 -47.54 24.45 -39.09
CA MET A 1 -46.13 24.77 -38.87
C MET A 1 -45.74 24.14 -37.55
N ASN A 2 -44.88 23.06 -37.58
CA ASN A 2 -44.72 22.06 -36.52
C ASN A 2 -43.71 22.45 -35.46
N HIS A 3 -44.16 22.80 -34.26
CA HIS A 3 -43.30 23.09 -33.08
C HIS A 3 -43.04 21.89 -32.15
N ARG A 4 -43.08 20.65 -32.68
CA ARG A 4 -43.04 19.44 -31.80
C ARG A 4 -41.68 18.72 -31.70
N ILE A 5 -40.61 19.20 -32.33
CA ILE A 5 -39.37 18.39 -32.43
C ILE A 5 -38.21 18.94 -31.60
N PHE A 6 -38.33 20.06 -30.89
CA PHE A 6 -37.16 20.71 -30.25
C PHE A 6 -37.01 20.46 -28.76
N PHE A 7 -37.91 19.76 -28.09
CA PHE A 7 -37.85 19.52 -26.64
C PHE A 7 -37.24 18.17 -26.22
N MET A 8 -37.03 17.23 -27.13
CA MET A 8 -36.60 15.89 -26.80
C MET A 8 -35.10 15.71 -26.52
N PRO A 9 -34.16 16.46 -27.12
CA PRO A 9 -32.73 16.26 -26.80
C PRO A 9 -32.27 16.90 -25.47
N LEU A 10 -33.01 17.91 -24.97
CA LEU A 10 -32.62 18.60 -23.72
C LEU A 10 -32.94 17.77 -22.47
N PHE A 11 -33.95 16.93 -22.52
CA PHE A 11 -34.32 16.03 -21.41
C PHE A 11 -33.35 14.85 -21.25
N PHE A 12 -32.74 14.37 -22.34
CA PHE A 12 -31.72 13.30 -22.31
C PHE A 12 -30.38 13.78 -21.76
N LEU A 13 -30.04 15.04 -21.96
CA LEU A 13 -28.78 15.61 -21.41
C LEU A 13 -28.87 15.81 -19.89
N PHE A 14 -30.06 16.06 -19.34
CA PHE A 14 -30.23 16.30 -17.91
C PHE A 14 -30.21 15.00 -17.07
N CYS A 15 -30.57 13.85 -17.65
CA CYS A 15 -30.50 12.55 -16.95
C CYS A 15 -29.09 11.97 -16.83
N PHE A 16 -28.12 12.45 -17.61
CA PHE A 16 -26.75 11.93 -17.58
C PHE A 16 -25.86 12.53 -16.48
N SER A 17 -26.29 13.60 -15.82
CA SER A 17 -25.49 14.32 -14.81
C SER A 17 -25.67 13.82 -13.37
N LEU A 18 -26.44 12.73 -13.13
CA LEU A 18 -26.71 12.19 -11.78
C LEU A 18 -25.97 10.87 -11.49
N VAL A 19 -24.94 10.52 -12.27
CA VAL A 19 -24.06 9.41 -11.89
C VAL A 19 -23.09 9.93 -10.83
N SER A 20 -23.54 9.95 -9.58
CA SER A 20 -22.65 10.13 -8.43
C SER A 20 -21.74 8.94 -8.34
N PHE A 21 -20.44 9.12 -8.63
CA PHE A 21 -19.40 8.13 -8.32
C PHE A 21 -19.28 8.03 -6.80
N THR A 22 -20.05 7.13 -6.19
CA THR A 22 -19.80 6.73 -4.82
C THR A 22 -18.51 5.92 -4.82
N ASN A 23 -17.42 6.48 -4.28
CA ASN A 23 -16.23 5.70 -3.95
C ASN A 23 -16.64 4.67 -2.88
N ALA A 24 -16.85 3.43 -3.29
CA ALA A 24 -17.07 2.33 -2.39
C ALA A 24 -15.72 1.95 -1.75
N TYR A 25 -15.39 2.59 -0.64
CA TYR A 25 -14.30 2.10 0.22
C TYR A 25 -14.82 0.83 0.91
N ALA A 26 -14.11 -0.28 0.69
CA ALA A 26 -14.38 -1.50 1.43
C ALA A 26 -13.99 -1.24 2.90
N GLU A 27 -14.98 -1.26 3.79
CA GLU A 27 -14.75 -1.17 5.23
C GLU A 27 -14.01 -2.41 5.73
N LEU A 28 -12.86 -2.21 6.37
CA LEU A 28 -12.10 -3.29 6.98
C LEU A 28 -12.70 -3.62 8.36
N VAL A 29 -13.13 -4.85 8.54
CA VAL A 29 -13.80 -5.34 9.75
C VAL A 29 -12.85 -6.22 10.56
N GLU A 30 -12.64 -5.89 11.84
CA GLU A 30 -11.88 -6.71 12.77
C GLU A 30 -12.50 -8.12 12.93
N GLY A 31 -11.64 -9.13 13.00
CA GLY A 31 -12.05 -10.54 13.07
C GLY A 31 -12.43 -11.16 11.72
N LYS A 32 -12.60 -10.34 10.67
CA LYS A 32 -12.91 -10.79 9.30
C LYS A 32 -11.77 -10.48 8.32
N ASN A 33 -11.29 -9.24 8.30
CA ASN A 33 -10.26 -8.77 7.37
C ASN A 33 -8.89 -8.65 8.04
N TYR A 34 -8.86 -8.41 9.33
CA TYR A 34 -7.64 -8.31 10.14
C TYR A 34 -7.92 -8.72 11.59
N THR A 35 -6.86 -8.92 12.35
CA THR A 35 -6.92 -9.18 13.80
C THR A 35 -5.93 -8.27 14.52
N ILE A 36 -6.39 -7.60 15.58
CA ILE A 36 -5.53 -6.78 16.42
C ILE A 36 -4.61 -7.69 17.23
N LEU A 37 -3.30 -7.40 17.19
CA LEU A 37 -2.32 -8.11 18.02
C LEU A 37 -2.54 -7.77 19.50
N LYS A 38 -2.51 -8.80 20.38
CA LYS A 38 -2.64 -8.60 21.84
C LYS A 38 -1.56 -7.70 22.40
N ASN A 39 -0.34 -7.82 21.87
CA ASN A 39 0.81 -7.01 22.24
C ASN A 39 1.25 -6.22 21.00
N SER A 40 1.04 -4.91 21.01
CA SER A 40 1.58 -4.05 19.97
C SER A 40 3.11 -4.06 20.03
N GLN A 41 3.75 -4.03 18.87
CA GLN A 41 5.19 -3.87 18.80
C GLN A 41 5.54 -2.38 18.83
N PRO A 42 6.65 -1.99 19.50
CA PRO A 42 7.10 -0.61 19.46
C PRO A 42 7.51 -0.23 18.06
N THR A 43 7.13 0.95 17.63
CA THR A 43 7.53 1.55 16.35
C THR A 43 8.71 2.51 16.57
N ARG A 44 9.44 2.84 15.51
CA ARG A 44 10.52 3.83 15.59
C ARG A 44 9.99 5.26 15.78
N ASP A 45 8.82 5.53 15.21
CA ASP A 45 8.13 6.83 15.27
C ASP A 45 6.64 6.58 15.40
N ASP A 46 6.09 6.87 16.59
CA ASP A 46 4.67 6.64 16.90
C ASP A 46 3.72 7.56 16.11
N SER A 47 4.24 8.59 15.45
CA SER A 47 3.46 9.50 14.61
C SER A 47 3.31 9.00 13.18
N LYS A 48 3.95 7.88 12.81
CA LYS A 48 3.98 7.33 11.45
C LYS A 48 3.48 5.89 11.38
N ILE A 49 3.06 5.50 10.18
CA ILE A 49 2.77 4.12 9.84
C ILE A 49 4.10 3.43 9.52
N GLU A 50 4.57 2.56 10.40
CA GLU A 50 5.78 1.79 10.13
C GLU A 50 5.49 0.63 9.18
N VAL A 51 6.28 0.53 8.10
CA VAL A 51 6.24 -0.58 7.15
C VAL A 51 7.62 -1.21 7.08
N LEU A 52 7.72 -2.49 7.42
CA LEU A 52 8.97 -3.24 7.42
C LEU A 52 8.93 -4.34 6.36
N GLU A 53 9.90 -4.34 5.43
CA GLU A 53 10.14 -5.48 4.55
C GLU A 53 11.24 -6.36 5.13
N PHE A 54 10.85 -7.54 5.63
CA PHE A 54 11.81 -8.56 6.03
C PHE A 54 12.26 -9.33 4.80
N PHE A 55 13.54 -9.27 4.49
CA PHE A 55 14.13 -9.90 3.32
C PHE A 55 15.38 -10.73 3.65
N TRP A 56 15.78 -11.58 2.73
CA TRP A 56 17.04 -12.29 2.75
C TRP A 56 17.69 -12.28 1.37
N TYR A 57 19.00 -11.99 1.29
CA TYR A 57 19.73 -11.88 0.01
C TYR A 57 19.68 -13.14 -0.86
N GLY A 58 19.50 -14.32 -0.29
CA GLY A 58 19.36 -15.57 -1.05
C GLY A 58 17.92 -15.97 -1.35
N CYS A 59 16.94 -15.09 -1.19
CA CYS A 59 15.54 -15.38 -1.39
C CYS A 59 15.06 -14.95 -2.78
N PRO A 60 14.75 -15.90 -3.71
CA PRO A 60 14.26 -15.56 -5.05
C PRO A 60 12.95 -14.77 -5.06
N HIS A 61 12.07 -15.02 -4.08
CA HIS A 61 10.81 -14.29 -3.97
C HIS A 61 11.02 -12.84 -3.53
N CYS A 62 11.99 -12.59 -2.64
CA CYS A 62 12.37 -11.23 -2.26
C CYS A 62 12.96 -10.48 -3.46
N ASP A 63 13.80 -11.14 -4.26
CA ASP A 63 14.37 -10.58 -5.48
C ASP A 63 13.27 -10.19 -6.48
N SER A 64 12.29 -11.06 -6.69
CA SER A 64 11.14 -10.80 -7.56
C SER A 64 10.24 -9.67 -7.05
N LEU A 65 10.10 -9.50 -5.74
CA LEU A 65 9.29 -8.46 -5.10
C LEU A 65 10.00 -7.09 -5.12
N HIS A 66 11.32 -7.09 -5.00
CA HIS A 66 12.13 -5.87 -4.82
C HIS A 66 11.85 -4.74 -5.82
N PRO A 67 11.71 -4.95 -7.15
CA PRO A 67 11.40 -3.88 -8.08
C PRO A 67 10.09 -3.17 -7.78
N HIS A 68 9.07 -3.92 -7.34
CA HIS A 68 7.76 -3.38 -7.00
C HIS A 68 7.81 -2.54 -5.72
N VAL A 69 8.47 -3.06 -4.67
CA VAL A 69 8.66 -2.33 -3.41
C VAL A 69 9.50 -1.08 -3.63
N LYS A 70 10.57 -1.15 -4.41
CA LYS A 70 11.40 0.01 -4.75
C LYS A 70 10.62 1.11 -5.45
N THR A 71 9.77 0.75 -6.41
CA THR A 71 8.91 1.71 -7.11
C THR A 71 7.89 2.34 -6.17
N TRP A 72 7.25 1.54 -5.31
CA TRP A 72 6.33 2.02 -4.31
C TRP A 72 7.01 2.95 -3.31
N ALA A 73 8.20 2.59 -2.80
CA ALA A 73 8.95 3.37 -1.82
C ALA A 73 9.36 4.77 -2.31
N GLN A 74 9.46 4.97 -3.63
CA GLN A 74 9.74 6.30 -4.22
C GLN A 74 8.55 7.27 -4.13
N ASN A 75 7.34 6.76 -3.86
CA ASN A 75 6.09 7.52 -3.88
C ASN A 75 5.25 7.30 -2.61
N ILE A 76 5.88 6.89 -1.51
CA ILE A 76 5.17 6.69 -0.24
C ILE A 76 4.70 8.02 0.35
N PRO A 77 3.54 8.05 1.02
CA PRO A 77 3.07 9.20 1.78
C PRO A 77 4.06 9.60 2.89
N SER A 78 4.07 10.88 3.26
CA SER A 78 5.00 11.41 4.27
C SER A 78 4.75 10.88 5.69
N ASP A 79 3.58 10.31 5.94
CA ASP A 79 3.19 9.65 7.18
C ASP A 79 3.59 8.17 7.26
N VAL A 80 4.29 7.64 6.24
CA VAL A 80 4.82 6.28 6.22
C VAL A 80 6.33 6.29 6.49
N ASP A 81 6.78 5.41 7.40
CA ASP A 81 8.19 5.09 7.66
C ASP A 81 8.48 3.69 7.12
N PHE A 82 9.13 3.61 5.97
CA PHE A 82 9.48 2.33 5.33
C PHE A 82 10.93 1.97 5.56
N ARG A 83 11.19 0.70 5.90
CA ARG A 83 12.56 0.17 6.08
C ARG A 83 12.71 -1.27 5.60
N TYR A 84 13.88 -1.57 5.07
CA TYR A 84 14.33 -2.95 4.85
C TYR A 84 14.93 -3.52 6.14
N VAL A 85 14.61 -4.77 6.44
CA VAL A 85 15.13 -5.50 7.61
C VAL A 85 15.65 -6.86 7.16
N PRO A 86 16.96 -7.10 7.14
CA PRO A 86 17.50 -8.40 6.77
C PRO A 86 17.14 -9.45 7.83
N ALA A 87 16.43 -10.50 7.42
CA ALA A 87 16.03 -11.60 8.28
C ALA A 87 17.24 -12.52 8.61
N ILE A 88 17.31 -12.99 9.87
CA ILE A 88 18.35 -13.91 10.34
C ILE A 88 17.68 -15.12 10.99
N PHE A 89 17.03 -15.97 10.17
CA PHE A 89 16.43 -17.21 10.67
C PHE A 89 17.40 -18.38 10.78
N ARG A 90 18.60 -18.26 10.18
CA ARG A 90 19.65 -19.28 10.22
C ARG A 90 21.02 -18.60 10.35
N PRO A 91 22.02 -19.25 10.98
CA PRO A 91 23.35 -18.66 11.21
C PRO A 91 24.05 -18.16 9.94
N ASN A 92 23.90 -18.87 8.82
CA ASN A 92 24.53 -18.48 7.55
C ASN A 92 23.89 -17.22 6.90
N TRP A 93 22.76 -16.74 7.38
CA TRP A 93 22.14 -15.48 6.90
C TRP A 93 22.75 -14.24 7.57
N THR A 94 23.44 -14.42 8.69
CA THR A 94 24.05 -13.35 9.47
C THR A 94 25.04 -12.51 8.65
N THR A 95 25.80 -13.12 7.74
CA THR A 95 26.77 -12.40 6.90
C THR A 95 26.07 -11.35 6.02
N GLY A 96 24.98 -11.69 5.37
CA GLY A 96 24.20 -10.74 4.56
C GLY A 96 23.65 -9.58 5.40
N ALA A 97 23.11 -9.87 6.59
CA ALA A 97 22.63 -8.84 7.50
C ALA A 97 23.73 -7.88 7.96
N LYS A 98 24.92 -8.41 8.27
CA LYS A 98 26.09 -7.58 8.63
C LYS A 98 26.49 -6.66 7.48
N VAL A 99 26.55 -7.18 6.25
CA VAL A 99 26.87 -6.37 5.06
C VAL A 99 25.87 -5.25 4.90
N PHE A 100 24.57 -5.56 4.98
CA PHE A 100 23.50 -4.57 4.87
C PHE A 100 23.69 -3.41 5.85
N TYR A 101 23.79 -3.70 7.16
CA TYR A 101 23.93 -2.66 8.18
C TYR A 101 25.29 -1.94 8.14
N THR A 102 26.32 -2.53 7.56
CA THR A 102 27.60 -1.83 7.36
C THR A 102 27.51 -0.79 6.25
N ILE A 103 26.69 -1.03 5.23
CA ILE A 103 26.50 -0.08 4.12
C ILE A 103 25.55 1.07 4.52
N GLU A 104 24.60 0.80 5.41
CA GLU A 104 23.63 1.81 5.88
C GLU A 104 24.19 2.72 7.00
N ALA A 105 25.30 2.36 7.64
CA ALA A 105 25.95 3.13 8.72
C ALA A 105 26.78 4.29 8.19
#